data_3fea23c68b345543a30e51215653cd21
#
_entry.id   3fea23c68b345543a30e51215653cd21
#
_cell.length_a   1.000
_cell.length_b   1.000
_cell.length_c   1.000
_cell.angle_alpha   90.00
_cell.angle_beta   90.00
_cell.angle_gamma   90.00
#
_symmetry.space_group_name_H-M   'P 1'
#
loop_
_entity.id
_entity.type
_entity.pdbx_description
1 polymer ?
#
loop_
_entity_poly.entity_id
_entity_poly.type
_entity_poly.pdbx_seq_one_letter_code
_entity_poly.pdbx_strand_id
1 'polypeptide(L)'
;MANIFLILYYQRNILLWDRINTFIAIMKSGNDKILREITPLTQSDCFTLFSRVKTGFDFPLHIHEEFELNFIQHAKSARRVVGDHMEEIDDMELVLVGPNLQHGWFTHKCQSQEIREVTIQFHKDLFDEKMLRRNQLSFIRAMLEKSLRGILFSAETIKLLAPRIINLNQKHGFDSVLELFSILHDLSISRNMRILSDSTFNNIEQFTYNSRRIEKSLEYMNNNFDKQISLNDVARLVSMSDVAFSRFFKTRTGNNFIDSLIEIRLGHASRMLIDTTHSIGEIAYRCGFNNMSNFNRVFKKKKGCTPKEFRENYNAVGAGTRVFI
;
A
#
# COMPACT_ATOMS: atom_id res chain seq x y z
N MET A 1 6.34 29.29 -39.19
CA MET A 1 6.16 27.92 -38.62
C MET A 1 7.32 27.46 -37.74
N ALA A 2 8.57 27.79 -38.03
CA ALA A 2 9.74 27.39 -37.20
C ALA A 2 9.75 27.96 -35.78
N ASN A 3 9.25 29.19 -35.55
CA ASN A 3 9.28 29.82 -34.23
C ASN A 3 8.27 29.22 -33.23
N ILE A 4 7.18 28.64 -33.70
CA ILE A 4 6.17 27.99 -32.82
C ILE A 4 6.70 26.62 -32.30
N PHE A 5 7.42 25.90 -33.13
CA PHE A 5 8.06 24.63 -32.72
C PHE A 5 9.20 24.87 -31.71
N LEU A 6 9.95 25.95 -31.84
CA LEU A 6 11.00 26.28 -30.87
C LEU A 6 10.43 26.70 -29.52
N ILE A 7 9.33 27.47 -29.49
CA ILE A 7 8.65 27.88 -28.24
C ILE A 7 8.04 26.66 -27.53
N LEU A 8 7.41 25.76 -28.26
CA LEU A 8 6.86 24.53 -27.69
C LEU A 8 7.94 23.58 -27.17
N TYR A 9 9.09 23.50 -27.87
CA TYR A 9 10.25 22.73 -27.44
C TYR A 9 10.89 23.32 -26.17
N TYR A 10 11.00 24.65 -26.08
CA TYR A 10 11.51 25.34 -24.88
C TYR A 10 10.56 25.24 -23.70
N GLN A 11 9.25 25.41 -23.89
CA GLN A 11 8.25 25.23 -22.83
C GLN A 11 8.22 23.80 -22.33
N ARG A 12 8.33 22.81 -23.20
CA ARG A 12 8.38 21.40 -22.82
C ARG A 12 9.65 21.05 -22.00
N ASN A 13 10.78 21.64 -22.34
CA ASN A 13 12.02 21.45 -21.60
C ASN A 13 12.06 22.20 -20.26
N ILE A 14 11.47 23.40 -20.16
CA ILE A 14 11.31 24.13 -18.89
C ILE A 14 10.41 23.34 -17.94
N LEU A 15 9.28 22.81 -18.41
CA LEU A 15 8.40 21.95 -17.62
C LEU A 15 9.09 20.64 -17.20
N LEU A 16 9.96 20.07 -18.02
CA LEU A 16 10.76 18.91 -17.66
C LEU A 16 11.83 19.26 -16.59
N TRP A 17 12.48 20.41 -16.73
CA TRP A 17 13.47 20.91 -15.77
C TRP A 17 12.84 21.27 -14.41
N ASP A 18 11.68 21.88 -14.39
CA ASP A 18 10.92 22.14 -13.16
C ASP A 18 10.45 20.84 -12.50
N ARG A 19 10.02 19.86 -13.29
CA ARG A 19 9.67 18.52 -12.78
C ARG A 19 10.88 17.80 -12.19
N ILE A 20 12.02 17.83 -12.87
CA ILE A 20 13.29 17.24 -12.40
C ILE A 20 13.78 17.97 -11.14
N ASN A 21 13.75 19.29 -11.10
CA ASN A 21 14.19 20.07 -9.94
C ASN A 21 13.23 19.91 -8.75
N THR A 22 11.94 19.79 -8.97
CA THR A 22 10.95 19.50 -7.90
C THR A 22 11.13 18.07 -7.39
N PHE A 23 11.37 17.10 -8.26
CA PHE A 23 11.70 15.72 -7.88
C PHE A 23 13.03 15.66 -7.10
N ILE A 24 14.07 16.38 -7.57
CA ILE A 24 15.35 16.51 -6.87
C ILE A 24 15.20 17.27 -5.55
N ALA A 25 14.31 18.26 -5.46
CA ALA A 25 14.03 19.00 -4.21
C ALA A 25 13.28 18.14 -3.20
N ILE A 26 12.32 17.33 -3.63
CA ILE A 26 11.65 16.32 -2.79
C ILE A 26 12.67 15.25 -2.34
N MET A 27 13.56 14.82 -3.23
CA MET A 27 14.65 13.89 -2.90
C MET A 27 15.78 14.53 -2.06
N LYS A 28 15.96 15.86 -2.10
CA LYS A 28 17.00 16.61 -1.35
C LYS A 28 16.52 17.18 -0.01
N SER A 29 15.22 17.25 0.26
CA SER A 29 14.73 17.69 1.57
C SER A 29 14.90 16.59 2.61
N GLY A 30 16.11 16.29 2.91
CA GLY A 30 16.66 15.55 4.02
C GLY A 30 15.84 14.37 4.57
N ASN A 31 16.23 13.14 4.26
CA ASN A 31 15.80 11.88 4.87
C ASN A 31 14.61 11.12 4.25
N ASP A 32 14.13 11.45 3.06
CA ASP A 32 13.06 10.70 2.43
C ASP A 32 13.60 9.42 1.74
N LYS A 33 13.92 8.45 2.58
CA LYS A 33 14.06 7.06 2.12
C LYS A 33 12.67 6.60 1.71
N ILE A 34 12.54 6.06 0.48
CA ILE A 34 11.35 5.33 0.07
C ILE A 34 11.09 4.27 1.13
N LEU A 35 9.95 4.36 1.79
CA LEU A 35 9.58 3.43 2.84
C LEU A 35 9.06 2.14 2.20
N ARG A 36 9.33 1.01 2.83
CA ARG A 36 8.66 -0.24 2.48
C ARG A 36 7.49 -0.42 3.42
N GLU A 37 6.29 -0.40 2.87
CA GLU A 37 5.09 -0.73 3.62
C GLU A 37 5.06 -2.24 3.90
N ILE A 38 4.69 -2.59 5.12
CA ILE A 38 4.33 -3.96 5.49
C ILE A 38 2.82 -3.99 5.52
N THR A 39 2.23 -4.56 4.50
CA THR A 39 0.78 -4.67 4.43
C THR A 39 0.27 -5.65 5.50
N PRO A 40 -0.93 -5.44 6.06
CA PRO A 40 -1.50 -6.39 7.01
C PRO A 40 -2.05 -7.65 6.34
N LEU A 41 -1.91 -7.77 5.02
CA LEU A 41 -2.36 -8.89 4.22
C LEU A 41 -1.57 -10.14 4.62
N THR A 42 -2.27 -11.23 4.99
CA THR A 42 -1.66 -12.53 5.26
C THR A 42 -1.82 -13.44 4.05
N GLN A 43 -1.05 -14.53 3.99
CA GLN A 43 -1.17 -15.53 2.92
C GLN A 43 -2.56 -16.19 2.84
N SER A 44 -3.35 -16.11 3.91
CA SER A 44 -4.71 -16.63 3.97
C SER A 44 -5.78 -15.64 3.48
N ASP A 45 -5.42 -14.41 3.22
CA ASP A 45 -6.33 -13.35 2.79
C ASP A 45 -6.29 -13.22 1.26
N CYS A 46 -7.44 -13.09 0.62
CA CYS A 46 -7.50 -12.74 -0.80
C CYS A 46 -7.11 -11.29 -1.04
N PHE A 47 -7.54 -10.40 -0.15
CA PHE A 47 -7.22 -8.97 -0.23
C PHE A 47 -7.46 -8.30 1.13
N THR A 48 -6.91 -7.10 1.29
CA THR A 48 -7.27 -6.18 2.37
C THR A 48 -7.87 -4.91 1.78
N LEU A 49 -8.77 -4.27 2.53
CA LEU A 49 -9.44 -3.04 2.11
C LEU A 49 -9.40 -2.03 3.25
N PHE A 50 -8.93 -0.84 2.92
CA PHE A 50 -8.99 0.33 3.80
C PHE A 50 -9.95 1.35 3.19
N SER A 51 -10.93 1.80 3.98
CA SER A 51 -11.83 2.88 3.59
C SER A 51 -11.76 3.98 4.63
N ARG A 52 -11.32 5.18 4.23
CA ARG A 52 -11.04 6.29 5.15
C ARG A 52 -11.66 7.58 4.63
N VAL A 53 -12.08 8.44 5.56
CA VAL A 53 -12.33 9.86 5.30
C VAL A 53 -11.31 10.65 6.10
N LYS A 54 -10.57 11.55 5.45
CA LYS A 54 -9.45 12.26 6.04
C LYS A 54 -9.35 13.70 5.51
N THR A 55 -8.60 14.54 6.21
CA THR A 55 -8.40 15.95 5.85
C THR A 55 -7.13 16.20 5.04
N GLY A 56 -6.32 15.17 4.84
CA GLY A 56 -5.07 15.25 4.08
C GLY A 56 -4.43 13.88 3.92
N PHE A 57 -3.40 13.81 3.09
CA PHE A 57 -2.60 12.60 2.90
C PHE A 57 -1.43 12.61 3.87
N ASP A 58 -1.35 11.57 4.68
CA ASP A 58 -0.41 11.39 5.79
C ASP A 58 0.55 10.22 5.58
N PHE A 59 0.40 9.50 4.47
CA PHE A 59 1.25 8.36 4.16
C PHE A 59 2.40 8.78 3.22
N PRO A 60 3.66 8.46 3.52
CA PRO A 60 4.81 8.89 2.73
C PRO A 60 4.92 8.12 1.41
N LEU A 61 5.85 8.53 0.55
CA LEU A 61 6.25 7.77 -0.63
C LEU A 61 6.77 6.40 -0.21
N HIS A 62 6.19 5.32 -0.76
CA HIS A 62 6.46 3.95 -0.33
C HIS A 62 6.42 2.94 -1.47
N ILE A 63 6.81 1.71 -1.15
CA ILE A 63 6.71 0.51 -2.00
C ILE A 63 6.19 -0.66 -1.18
N HIS A 64 5.49 -1.58 -1.80
CA HIS A 64 5.09 -2.88 -1.26
C HIS A 64 5.04 -3.95 -2.35
N GLU A 65 4.83 -5.22 -1.99
CA GLU A 65 4.88 -6.36 -2.94
C GLU A 65 3.52 -6.71 -3.53
N GLU A 66 2.46 -6.14 -3.00
CA GLU A 66 1.10 -6.34 -3.44
C GLU A 66 0.76 -5.45 -4.64
N PHE A 67 -0.28 -5.83 -5.38
CA PHE A 67 -1.02 -4.90 -6.21
C PHE A 67 -1.85 -3.99 -5.33
N GLU A 68 -1.95 -2.71 -5.68
CA GLU A 68 -2.80 -1.75 -4.99
C GLU A 68 -3.73 -1.06 -5.98
N LEU A 69 -5.04 -1.16 -5.72
CA LEU A 69 -6.05 -0.35 -6.37
C LEU A 69 -6.47 0.76 -5.41
N ASN A 70 -6.12 1.99 -5.74
CA ASN A 70 -6.40 3.16 -4.90
C ASN A 70 -7.44 4.06 -5.56
N PHE A 71 -8.58 4.23 -4.90
CA PHE A 71 -9.64 5.15 -5.27
C PHE A 71 -9.65 6.35 -4.33
N ILE A 72 -9.64 7.54 -4.91
CA ILE A 72 -9.66 8.81 -4.17
C ILE A 72 -10.81 9.67 -4.70
N GLN A 73 -11.50 10.35 -3.78
CA GLN A 73 -12.57 11.29 -4.08
C GLN A 73 -12.44 12.54 -3.21
N HIS A 74 -12.86 13.69 -3.74
CA HIS A 74 -12.79 15.01 -3.09
C HIS A 74 -11.34 15.45 -2.78
N ALA A 75 -10.42 15.15 -3.68
CA ALA A 75 -9.00 15.44 -3.50
C ALA A 75 -8.42 16.36 -4.59
N LYS A 76 -9.25 17.22 -5.17
CA LYS A 76 -8.81 18.15 -6.22
C LYS A 76 -7.57 18.93 -5.80
N SER A 77 -6.58 18.98 -6.70
CA SER A 77 -5.27 19.61 -6.52
C SER A 77 -4.36 18.95 -5.46
N ALA A 78 -4.69 17.76 -4.99
CA ALA A 78 -3.71 16.89 -4.36
C ALA A 78 -2.69 16.43 -5.41
N ARG A 79 -1.55 15.90 -4.97
CA ARG A 79 -0.48 15.45 -5.85
C ARG A 79 -0.29 13.95 -5.73
N ARG A 80 -0.26 13.26 -6.88
CA ARG A 80 0.12 11.86 -6.97
C ARG A 80 1.56 11.73 -7.47
N VAL A 81 2.30 10.79 -6.90
CA VAL A 81 3.58 10.28 -7.42
C VAL A 81 3.42 8.79 -7.65
N VAL A 82 3.72 8.30 -8.86
CA VAL A 82 3.77 6.86 -9.20
C VAL A 82 4.95 6.64 -10.13
N GLY A 83 5.94 5.89 -9.69
CA GLY A 83 7.20 5.76 -10.40
C GLY A 83 7.90 7.10 -10.55
N ASP A 84 8.24 7.46 -11.79
CA ASP A 84 8.78 8.76 -12.18
C ASP A 84 7.71 9.78 -12.57
N HIS A 85 6.43 9.41 -12.53
CA HIS A 85 5.33 10.29 -12.89
C HIS A 85 4.79 11.05 -11.68
N MET A 86 4.70 12.37 -11.81
CA MET A 86 4.13 13.28 -10.79
C MET A 86 3.12 14.20 -11.45
N GLU A 87 1.91 14.29 -10.86
CA GLU A 87 0.81 15.13 -11.38
C GLU A 87 -0.12 15.59 -10.27
N GLU A 88 -0.72 16.78 -10.43
CA GLU A 88 -1.88 17.19 -9.61
C GLU A 88 -3.11 16.41 -10.10
N ILE A 89 -3.92 15.90 -9.16
CA ILE A 89 -5.09 15.08 -9.48
C ILE A 89 -6.36 15.92 -9.54
N ASP A 90 -7.36 15.41 -10.26
CA ASP A 90 -8.71 15.94 -10.26
C ASP A 90 -9.47 15.56 -8.97
N ASP A 91 -10.77 15.86 -8.92
CA ASP A 91 -11.63 15.58 -7.77
C ASP A 91 -11.71 14.07 -7.45
N MET A 92 -11.70 13.24 -8.48
CA MET A 92 -11.70 11.78 -8.35
C MET A 92 -10.55 11.16 -9.13
N GLU A 93 -9.94 10.14 -8.55
CA GLU A 93 -8.88 9.37 -9.17
C GLU A 93 -9.02 7.88 -8.84
N LEU A 94 -8.67 7.02 -9.79
CA LEU A 94 -8.54 5.58 -9.61
C LEU A 94 -7.25 5.12 -10.27
N VAL A 95 -6.35 4.56 -9.48
CA VAL A 95 -5.03 4.11 -9.93
C VAL A 95 -4.81 2.67 -9.51
N LEU A 96 -4.32 1.85 -10.44
CA LEU A 96 -3.79 0.52 -10.13
C LEU A 96 -2.26 0.57 -10.18
N VAL A 97 -1.64 0.27 -9.05
CA VAL A 97 -0.19 0.21 -8.86
C VAL A 97 0.24 -1.25 -8.76
N GLY A 98 1.27 -1.62 -9.51
CA GLY A 98 1.85 -2.95 -9.47
C GLY A 98 2.89 -3.11 -8.36
N PRO A 99 3.29 -4.36 -8.05
CA PRO A 99 4.29 -4.68 -7.05
C PRO A 99 5.59 -3.89 -7.19
N ASN A 100 6.11 -3.41 -6.06
CA ASN A 100 7.38 -2.70 -5.94
C ASN A 100 7.50 -1.40 -6.75
N LEU A 101 6.42 -0.88 -7.30
CA LEU A 101 6.39 0.44 -7.91
C LEU A 101 6.22 1.49 -6.82
N GLN A 102 7.16 2.44 -6.72
CA GLN A 102 7.07 3.53 -5.74
C GLN A 102 5.86 4.41 -6.02
N HIS A 103 5.11 4.72 -4.97
CA HIS A 103 3.92 5.55 -5.10
C HIS A 103 3.55 6.26 -3.79
N GLY A 104 2.72 7.29 -3.92
CA GLY A 104 2.18 8.05 -2.79
C GLY A 104 1.36 9.23 -3.24
N TRP A 105 0.47 9.67 -2.35
CA TRP A 105 -0.37 10.86 -2.54
C TRP A 105 -0.05 11.90 -1.47
N PHE A 106 -0.11 13.16 -1.84
CA PHE A 106 0.28 14.28 -0.99
C PHE A 106 -0.79 15.36 -1.05
N THR A 107 -1.09 15.97 0.08
CA THR A 107 -2.13 17.01 0.21
C THR A 107 -1.87 18.19 -0.73
N HIS A 108 -0.62 18.62 -0.85
CA HIS A 108 -0.17 19.69 -1.75
C HIS A 108 -1.08 20.94 -1.67
N LYS A 109 -1.88 21.22 -2.70
CA LYS A 109 -2.82 22.35 -2.78
C LYS A 109 -4.27 21.98 -2.47
N CYS A 110 -4.53 20.72 -2.16
CA CYS A 110 -5.86 20.26 -1.81
C CYS A 110 -6.32 20.91 -0.50
N GLN A 111 -7.53 21.48 -0.50
CA GLN A 111 -8.13 22.12 0.66
C GLN A 111 -9.36 21.37 1.19
N SER A 112 -9.61 20.19 0.67
CA SER A 112 -10.75 19.37 1.10
C SER A 112 -10.60 18.93 2.56
N GLN A 113 -11.71 18.95 3.29
CA GLN A 113 -11.79 18.43 4.66
C GLN A 113 -12.40 17.02 4.72
N GLU A 114 -12.78 16.47 3.57
CA GLU A 114 -13.46 15.17 3.46
C GLU A 114 -12.91 14.36 2.28
N ILE A 115 -11.59 14.18 2.23
CA ILE A 115 -10.97 13.30 1.24
C ILE A 115 -11.38 11.87 1.56
N ARG A 116 -12.11 11.23 0.64
CA ARG A 116 -12.41 9.79 0.74
C ARG A 116 -11.35 9.00 0.01
N GLU A 117 -10.77 8.03 0.68
CA GLU A 117 -9.80 7.11 0.11
C GLU A 117 -10.25 5.67 0.36
N VAL A 118 -10.23 4.85 -0.70
CA VAL A 118 -10.43 3.40 -0.62
C VAL A 118 -9.22 2.74 -1.26
N THR A 119 -8.43 2.05 -0.44
CA THR A 119 -7.24 1.32 -0.87
C THR A 119 -7.51 -0.18 -0.77
N ILE A 120 -7.33 -0.89 -1.87
CA ILE A 120 -7.48 -2.35 -1.95
C ILE A 120 -6.13 -2.94 -2.32
N GLN A 121 -5.55 -3.73 -1.43
CA GLN A 121 -4.28 -4.41 -1.66
C GLN A 121 -4.52 -5.92 -1.78
N PHE A 122 -3.91 -6.56 -2.77
CA PHE A 122 -4.02 -8.00 -2.99
C PHE A 122 -2.70 -8.60 -3.48
N HIS A 123 -2.45 -9.86 -3.11
CA HIS A 123 -1.22 -10.56 -3.48
C HIS A 123 -1.12 -10.81 -4.99
N LYS A 124 0.12 -10.90 -5.48
CA LYS A 124 0.42 -11.29 -6.86
C LYS A 124 -0.10 -12.68 -7.23
N ASP A 125 -0.25 -13.55 -6.25
CA ASP A 125 -0.72 -14.94 -6.38
C ASP A 125 -2.24 -15.10 -6.13
N LEU A 126 -2.98 -14.00 -5.93
CA LEU A 126 -4.45 -14.01 -5.92
C LEU A 126 -4.99 -14.66 -7.21
N PHE A 127 -4.30 -14.42 -8.33
CA PHE A 127 -4.45 -15.14 -9.57
C PHE A 127 -3.17 -15.93 -9.81
N ASP A 128 -3.18 -17.24 -9.57
CA ASP A 128 -2.00 -18.05 -9.85
C ASP A 128 -1.61 -17.99 -11.34
N GLU A 129 -0.35 -18.27 -11.65
CA GLU A 129 0.19 -18.16 -13.00
C GLU A 129 -0.57 -19.09 -13.99
N LYS A 130 -1.01 -20.27 -13.54
CA LYS A 130 -1.77 -21.22 -14.38
C LYS A 130 -3.16 -20.66 -14.69
N MET A 131 -3.80 -20.00 -13.73
CA MET A 131 -5.09 -19.34 -13.90
C MET A 131 -4.96 -18.16 -14.87
N LEU A 132 -3.96 -17.28 -14.69
CA LEU A 132 -3.73 -16.13 -15.57
C LEU A 132 -3.43 -16.52 -17.03
N ARG A 133 -2.91 -17.71 -17.28
CA ARG A 133 -2.68 -18.22 -18.65
C ARG A 133 -3.97 -18.65 -19.37
N ARG A 134 -5.12 -18.71 -18.70
CA ARG A 134 -6.40 -19.03 -19.34
C ARG A 134 -6.87 -17.87 -20.21
N ASN A 135 -7.47 -18.21 -21.37
CA ASN A 135 -7.90 -17.20 -22.35
C ASN A 135 -8.89 -16.19 -21.79
N GLN A 136 -9.78 -16.63 -20.89
CA GLN A 136 -10.78 -15.76 -20.25
C GLN A 136 -10.18 -14.69 -19.35
N LEU A 137 -8.94 -14.88 -18.90
CA LEU A 137 -8.23 -13.94 -18.02
C LEU A 137 -7.17 -13.10 -18.75
N SER A 138 -7.12 -13.16 -20.08
CA SER A 138 -6.13 -12.47 -20.90
C SER A 138 -6.13 -10.95 -20.68
N PHE A 139 -7.29 -10.33 -20.52
CA PHE A 139 -7.40 -8.89 -20.25
C PHE A 139 -6.92 -8.52 -18.83
N ILE A 140 -7.30 -9.34 -17.83
CA ILE A 140 -6.82 -9.15 -16.45
C ILE A 140 -5.28 -9.29 -16.43
N ARG A 141 -4.71 -10.32 -17.04
CA ARG A 141 -3.26 -10.50 -17.13
C ARG A 141 -2.59 -9.29 -17.76
N ALA A 142 -3.07 -8.83 -18.92
CA ALA A 142 -2.51 -7.66 -19.60
C ALA A 142 -2.62 -6.37 -18.75
N MET A 143 -3.69 -6.20 -17.99
CA MET A 143 -3.84 -5.08 -17.06
C MET A 143 -2.83 -5.18 -15.91
N LEU A 144 -2.68 -6.34 -15.28
CA LEU A 144 -1.71 -6.55 -14.20
C LEU A 144 -0.26 -6.33 -14.67
N GLU A 145 0.09 -6.77 -15.88
CA GLU A 145 1.41 -6.48 -16.49
C GLU A 145 1.62 -4.98 -16.70
N LYS A 146 0.62 -4.24 -17.19
CA LYS A 146 0.68 -2.79 -17.37
C LYS A 146 0.77 -2.03 -16.05
N SER A 147 0.16 -2.55 -15.00
CA SER A 147 0.15 -1.89 -13.68
C SER A 147 1.53 -1.81 -13.02
N LEU A 148 2.52 -2.60 -13.49
CA LEU A 148 3.93 -2.47 -13.11
C LEU A 148 4.52 -1.09 -13.44
N ARG A 149 3.81 -0.31 -14.25
CA ARG A 149 4.12 1.09 -14.62
C ARG A 149 3.05 2.06 -14.11
N GLY A 150 2.11 1.59 -13.28
CA GLY A 150 0.95 2.35 -12.82
C GLY A 150 -0.07 2.61 -13.93
N ILE A 151 -1.34 2.38 -13.62
CA ILE A 151 -2.45 2.64 -14.54
C ILE A 151 -3.39 3.66 -13.91
N LEU A 152 -3.63 4.76 -14.59
CA LEU A 152 -4.70 5.70 -14.27
C LEU A 152 -5.91 5.39 -15.15
N PHE A 153 -7.07 5.19 -14.54
CA PHE A 153 -8.32 4.93 -15.24
C PHE A 153 -9.03 6.22 -15.65
N SER A 154 -9.85 6.16 -16.70
CA SER A 154 -10.59 7.31 -17.21
C SER A 154 -11.71 7.75 -16.26
N ALA A 155 -12.12 9.00 -16.38
CA ALA A 155 -13.22 9.56 -15.57
C ALA A 155 -14.54 8.78 -15.75
N GLU A 156 -14.80 8.25 -16.93
CA GLU A 156 -15.97 7.42 -17.22
C GLU A 156 -15.90 6.10 -16.45
N THR A 157 -14.74 5.44 -16.48
CA THR A 157 -14.49 4.19 -15.72
C THR A 157 -14.63 4.43 -14.22
N ILE A 158 -14.06 5.54 -13.72
CA ILE A 158 -14.16 5.92 -12.31
C ILE A 158 -15.62 6.11 -11.89
N LYS A 159 -16.40 6.89 -12.64
CA LYS A 159 -17.82 7.13 -12.33
C LYS A 159 -18.64 5.83 -12.29
N LEU A 160 -18.34 4.90 -13.19
CA LEU A 160 -19.03 3.60 -13.26
C LEU A 160 -18.70 2.72 -12.05
N LEU A 161 -17.44 2.67 -11.62
CA LEU A 161 -16.97 1.70 -10.63
C LEU A 161 -16.88 2.26 -9.21
N ALA A 162 -16.84 3.58 -9.03
CA ALA A 162 -16.75 4.22 -7.71
C ALA A 162 -17.81 3.73 -6.70
N PRO A 163 -19.11 3.62 -7.06
CA PRO A 163 -20.11 3.09 -6.12
C PRO A 163 -19.82 1.66 -5.66
N ARG A 164 -19.30 0.81 -6.55
CA ARG A 164 -18.97 -0.57 -6.25
C ARG A 164 -17.73 -0.67 -5.38
N ILE A 165 -16.69 0.13 -5.66
CA ILE A 165 -15.47 0.21 -4.88
C ILE A 165 -15.77 0.71 -3.46
N ILE A 166 -16.59 1.77 -3.32
CA ILE A 166 -17.01 2.32 -2.03
C ILE A 166 -17.79 1.28 -1.23
N ASN A 167 -18.70 0.55 -1.88
CA ASN A 167 -19.58 -0.42 -1.21
C ASN A 167 -18.91 -1.78 -0.98
N LEU A 168 -17.70 -2.01 -1.47
CA LEU A 168 -17.00 -3.28 -1.28
C LEU A 168 -16.75 -3.58 0.20
N ASN A 169 -16.57 -2.55 1.02
CA ASN A 169 -16.42 -2.68 2.48
C ASN A 169 -17.66 -3.22 3.20
N GLN A 170 -18.82 -3.22 2.55
CA GLN A 170 -20.07 -3.78 3.09
C GLN A 170 -20.24 -5.27 2.75
N LYS A 171 -19.41 -5.78 1.84
CA LYS A 171 -19.46 -7.19 1.43
C LYS A 171 -18.54 -8.02 2.31
N HIS A 172 -18.91 -9.27 2.56
CA HIS A 172 -18.18 -10.17 3.46
C HIS A 172 -17.95 -11.54 2.80
N GLY A 173 -16.95 -12.26 3.30
CA GLY A 173 -16.66 -13.61 2.85
C GLY A 173 -16.47 -13.69 1.34
N PHE A 174 -16.96 -14.75 0.73
CA PHE A 174 -16.77 -15.02 -0.70
C PHE A 174 -17.42 -13.97 -1.62
N ASP A 175 -18.53 -13.35 -1.18
CA ASP A 175 -19.19 -12.28 -1.98
C ASP A 175 -18.28 -11.07 -2.17
N SER A 176 -17.42 -10.74 -1.19
CA SER A 176 -16.44 -9.67 -1.34
C SER A 176 -15.35 -10.02 -2.35
N VAL A 177 -14.94 -11.28 -2.41
CA VAL A 177 -13.94 -11.77 -3.39
C VAL A 177 -14.53 -11.75 -4.81
N LEU A 178 -15.76 -12.22 -4.99
CA LEU A 178 -16.46 -12.17 -6.27
C LEU A 178 -16.62 -10.73 -6.78
N GLU A 179 -16.96 -9.80 -5.89
CA GLU A 179 -17.08 -8.38 -6.24
C GLU A 179 -15.73 -7.78 -6.66
N LEU A 180 -14.66 -8.09 -5.93
CA LEU A 180 -13.31 -7.65 -6.32
C LEU A 180 -12.94 -8.20 -7.70
N PHE A 181 -13.17 -9.47 -7.96
CA PHE A 181 -12.89 -10.08 -9.27
C PHE A 181 -13.69 -9.43 -10.39
N SER A 182 -14.97 -9.12 -10.12
CA SER A 182 -15.82 -8.41 -11.06
C SER A 182 -15.34 -6.99 -11.33
N ILE A 183 -14.91 -6.24 -10.28
CA ILE A 183 -14.31 -4.92 -10.44
C ILE A 183 -13.03 -5.00 -11.28
N LEU A 184 -12.13 -5.94 -10.98
CA LEU A 184 -10.88 -6.13 -11.74
C LEU A 184 -11.15 -6.52 -13.20
N HIS A 185 -12.19 -7.31 -13.45
CA HIS A 185 -12.62 -7.63 -14.82
C HIS A 185 -13.06 -6.36 -15.56
N ASP A 186 -13.97 -5.58 -14.99
CA ASP A 186 -14.48 -4.36 -15.62
C ASP A 186 -13.36 -3.33 -15.85
N LEU A 187 -12.42 -3.20 -14.92
CA LEU A 187 -11.22 -2.39 -15.09
C LEU A 187 -10.36 -2.89 -16.25
N SER A 188 -10.20 -4.21 -16.38
CA SER A 188 -9.32 -4.81 -17.40
C SER A 188 -9.81 -4.59 -18.85
N ILE A 189 -11.12 -4.46 -19.05
CA ILE A 189 -11.75 -4.19 -20.34
C ILE A 189 -12.08 -2.71 -20.54
N SER A 190 -11.80 -1.84 -19.56
CA SER A 190 -12.07 -0.41 -19.64
C SER A 190 -11.24 0.27 -20.73
N ARG A 191 -11.78 1.36 -21.27
CA ARG A 191 -11.11 2.15 -22.32
C ARG A 191 -10.40 3.35 -21.74
N ASN A 192 -9.46 3.91 -22.49
CA ASN A 192 -8.78 5.17 -22.17
C ASN A 192 -7.99 5.16 -20.85
N MET A 193 -7.47 3.98 -20.45
CA MET A 193 -6.52 3.90 -19.36
C MET A 193 -5.16 4.48 -19.79
N ARG A 194 -4.53 5.23 -18.89
CA ARG A 194 -3.21 5.87 -19.13
C ARG A 194 -2.14 5.17 -18.27
N ILE A 195 -1.05 4.78 -18.91
CA ILE A 195 0.14 4.33 -18.19
C ILE A 195 0.85 5.56 -17.62
N LEU A 196 1.27 5.48 -16.36
CA LEU A 196 1.84 6.62 -15.65
C LEU A 196 3.36 6.70 -15.80
N SER A 197 4.09 5.65 -15.48
CA SER A 197 5.55 5.65 -15.52
C SER A 197 6.08 5.25 -16.88
N ASP A 198 7.10 5.97 -17.37
CA ASP A 198 7.76 5.65 -18.64
C ASP A 198 8.76 4.50 -18.51
N SER A 199 9.32 4.31 -17.33
CA SER A 199 10.23 3.20 -17.04
C SER A 199 9.55 2.16 -16.13
N THR A 200 9.77 0.88 -16.43
CA THR A 200 9.64 -0.15 -15.43
C THR A 200 10.81 0.02 -14.47
N PHE A 201 10.58 0.42 -13.23
CA PHE A 201 11.61 0.53 -12.18
C PHE A 201 12.17 -0.84 -11.79
N ASN A 202 12.17 -1.77 -12.72
CA ASN A 202 12.74 -3.09 -12.61
C ASN A 202 14.25 -3.04 -12.87
N ASN A 203 15.03 -2.53 -11.94
CA ASN A 203 16.39 -2.99 -11.74
C ASN A 203 16.33 -4.41 -11.15
N ILE A 204 15.80 -5.34 -11.94
CA ILE A 204 15.40 -6.69 -11.53
C ILE A 204 16.62 -7.52 -11.05
N GLU A 205 17.80 -7.31 -11.53
CA GLU A 205 18.94 -8.20 -11.24
C GLU A 205 19.63 -7.96 -9.91
N GLN A 206 19.73 -6.74 -9.42
CA GLN A 206 20.27 -6.49 -8.07
C GLN A 206 19.19 -6.52 -7.00
N PHE A 207 17.93 -6.27 -7.35
CA PHE A 207 16.79 -6.32 -6.42
C PHE A 207 16.34 -7.74 -6.09
N THR A 208 16.39 -8.69 -7.01
CA THR A 208 15.85 -10.05 -6.81
C THR A 208 16.51 -10.83 -5.69
N TYR A 209 17.84 -10.78 -5.53
CA TYR A 209 18.50 -11.52 -4.46
C TYR A 209 18.28 -10.90 -3.08
N ASN A 210 18.34 -9.59 -2.99
CA ASN A 210 18.09 -8.85 -1.75
C ASN A 210 16.60 -8.78 -1.38
N SER A 211 15.71 -8.74 -2.37
CA SER A 211 14.26 -8.81 -2.15
C SER A 211 13.84 -10.15 -1.59
N ARG A 212 14.36 -11.29 -2.10
CA ARG A 212 14.09 -12.63 -1.55
C ARG A 212 14.51 -12.78 -0.09
N ARG A 213 15.59 -12.13 0.34
CA ARG A 213 16.02 -12.17 1.75
C ARG A 213 15.07 -11.37 2.64
N ILE A 214 14.65 -10.19 2.21
CA ILE A 214 13.66 -9.41 2.94
C ILE A 214 12.31 -10.11 2.97
N GLU A 215 11.85 -10.61 1.82
CA GLU A 215 10.61 -11.39 1.69
C GLU A 215 10.59 -12.57 2.68
N LYS A 216 11.61 -13.43 2.66
CA LYS A 216 11.75 -14.52 3.62
C LYS A 216 11.79 -14.06 5.07
N SER A 217 12.43 -12.92 5.33
CA SER A 217 12.50 -12.37 6.69
C SER A 217 11.13 -11.93 7.18
N LEU A 218 10.40 -11.18 6.36
CA LEU A 218 9.07 -10.68 6.69
C LEU A 218 8.04 -11.80 6.76
N GLU A 219 8.09 -12.76 5.83
CA GLU A 219 7.27 -13.96 5.84
C GLU A 219 7.49 -14.78 7.14
N TYR A 220 8.74 -15.00 7.51
CA TYR A 220 9.05 -15.68 8.78
C TYR A 220 8.52 -14.91 9.99
N MET A 221 8.69 -13.59 10.02
CA MET A 221 8.17 -12.73 11.09
C MET A 221 6.64 -12.76 11.15
N ASN A 222 5.95 -12.70 10.01
CA ASN A 222 4.49 -12.79 9.92
C ASN A 222 3.95 -14.17 10.34
N ASN A 223 4.63 -15.25 9.97
CA ASN A 223 4.21 -16.62 10.30
C ASN A 223 4.51 -17.02 11.74
N ASN A 224 5.35 -16.28 12.46
CA ASN A 224 5.76 -16.59 13.82
C ASN A 224 5.62 -15.39 14.77
N PHE A 225 4.79 -14.39 14.44
CA PHE A 225 4.65 -13.15 15.24
C PHE A 225 4.22 -13.41 16.69
N ASP A 226 3.47 -14.48 16.91
CA ASP A 226 2.96 -14.94 18.20
C ASP A 226 4.07 -15.53 19.09
N LYS A 227 5.21 -15.92 18.51
CA LYS A 227 6.32 -16.60 19.19
C LYS A 227 7.44 -15.61 19.56
N GLN A 228 8.33 -16.06 20.42
CA GLN A 228 9.58 -15.37 20.67
C GLN A 228 10.53 -15.60 19.50
N ILE A 229 10.68 -14.63 18.63
CA ILE A 229 11.65 -14.64 17.54
C ILE A 229 12.75 -13.62 17.80
N SER A 230 13.98 -14.02 17.60
CA SER A 230 15.16 -13.17 17.75
C SER A 230 15.67 -12.69 16.38
N LEU A 231 16.46 -11.63 16.40
CA LEU A 231 17.16 -11.16 15.20
C LEU A 231 18.07 -12.26 14.64
N ASN A 232 18.70 -13.08 15.51
CA ASN A 232 19.56 -14.19 15.12
C ASN A 232 18.80 -15.28 14.33
N ASP A 233 17.56 -15.61 14.74
CA ASP A 233 16.74 -16.60 14.03
C ASP A 233 16.52 -16.19 12.58
N VAL A 234 16.16 -14.91 12.37
CA VAL A 234 15.89 -14.40 11.04
C VAL A 234 17.18 -14.17 10.23
N ALA A 235 18.26 -13.73 10.87
CA ALA A 235 19.55 -13.59 10.22
C ALA A 235 20.06 -14.93 9.66
N ARG A 236 19.95 -16.01 10.45
CA ARG A 236 20.28 -17.38 10.03
C ARG A 236 19.45 -17.86 8.85
N LEU A 237 18.13 -17.59 8.88
CA LEU A 237 17.20 -17.99 7.81
C LEU A 237 17.63 -17.42 6.44
N VAL A 238 18.23 -16.21 6.44
CA VAL A 238 18.68 -15.54 5.21
C VAL A 238 20.19 -15.62 5.00
N SER A 239 20.88 -16.48 5.75
CA SER A 239 22.33 -16.74 5.67
C SER A 239 23.14 -15.44 5.85
N MET A 240 22.85 -14.69 6.91
CA MET A 240 23.56 -13.46 7.29
C MET A 240 23.99 -13.51 8.75
N SER A 241 25.06 -12.76 9.08
CA SER A 241 25.37 -12.50 10.49
C SER A 241 24.38 -11.47 11.06
N ASP A 242 24.20 -11.45 12.38
CA ASP A 242 23.28 -10.53 13.08
C ASP A 242 23.54 -9.07 12.74
N VAL A 243 24.81 -8.68 12.72
CA VAL A 243 25.23 -7.31 12.41
C VAL A 243 24.92 -6.94 10.95
N ALA A 244 25.23 -7.84 10.02
CA ALA A 244 24.96 -7.64 8.61
C ALA A 244 23.45 -7.59 8.35
N PHE A 245 22.68 -8.50 8.95
CA PHE A 245 21.23 -8.53 8.84
C PHE A 245 20.59 -7.28 9.43
N SER A 246 20.98 -6.84 10.61
CA SER A 246 20.44 -5.62 11.24
C SER A 246 20.59 -4.40 10.33
N ARG A 247 21.78 -4.19 9.75
CA ARG A 247 22.03 -3.09 8.80
C ARG A 247 21.23 -3.26 7.52
N PHE A 248 21.27 -4.47 6.95
CA PHE A 248 20.55 -4.82 5.72
C PHE A 248 19.05 -4.59 5.88
N PHE A 249 18.45 -5.14 6.94
CA PHE A 249 17.02 -5.02 7.23
C PHE A 249 16.61 -3.56 7.38
N LYS A 250 17.33 -2.80 8.24
CA LYS A 250 17.05 -1.37 8.44
C LYS A 250 17.21 -0.55 7.17
N THR A 251 18.20 -0.86 6.33
CA THR A 251 18.41 -0.14 5.06
C THR A 251 17.28 -0.44 4.06
N ARG A 252 16.70 -1.64 4.09
CA ARG A 252 15.67 -2.06 3.14
C ARG A 252 14.24 -1.75 3.58
N THR A 253 13.95 -1.80 4.87
CA THR A 253 12.60 -1.59 5.41
C THR A 253 12.40 -0.20 6.02
N GLY A 254 13.47 0.58 6.19
CA GLY A 254 13.42 1.84 6.94
C GLY A 254 13.41 1.66 8.48
N ASN A 255 12.92 0.54 8.97
CA ASN A 255 12.75 0.21 10.38
C ASN A 255 13.79 -0.81 10.86
N ASN A 256 14.09 -0.82 12.17
CA ASN A 256 14.84 -1.94 12.74
C ASN A 256 13.95 -3.18 12.89
N PHE A 257 14.58 -4.34 13.10
CA PHE A 257 13.89 -5.62 13.23
C PHE A 257 12.82 -5.62 14.33
N ILE A 258 13.13 -5.07 15.51
CA ILE A 258 12.21 -5.05 16.66
C ILE A 258 11.00 -4.17 16.37
N ASP A 259 11.21 -2.98 15.79
CA ASP A 259 10.10 -2.08 15.45
C ASP A 259 9.18 -2.70 14.41
N SER A 260 9.73 -3.37 13.40
CA SER A 260 8.94 -4.08 12.38
C SER A 260 8.15 -5.26 12.98
N LEU A 261 8.76 -6.05 13.88
CA LEU A 261 8.05 -7.12 14.57
C LEU A 261 6.90 -6.59 15.44
N ILE A 262 7.14 -5.47 16.12
CA ILE A 262 6.10 -4.79 16.89
C ILE A 262 4.96 -4.34 15.98
N GLU A 263 5.24 -3.77 14.83
CA GLU A 263 4.22 -3.33 13.87
C GLU A 263 3.38 -4.51 13.35
N ILE A 264 4.01 -5.61 13.00
CA ILE A 264 3.31 -6.85 12.62
C ILE A 264 2.38 -7.30 13.75
N ARG A 265 2.89 -7.41 14.97
CA ARG A 265 2.11 -7.81 16.16
C ARG A 265 0.94 -6.88 16.43
N LEU A 266 1.14 -5.58 16.30
CA LEU A 266 0.08 -4.58 16.48
C LEU A 266 -0.97 -4.65 15.37
N GLY A 267 -0.59 -4.97 14.14
CA GLY A 267 -1.51 -5.24 13.05
C GLY A 267 -2.46 -6.38 13.38
N HIS A 268 -1.92 -7.54 13.78
CA HIS A 268 -2.71 -8.69 14.22
C HIS A 268 -3.56 -8.37 15.46
N ALA A 269 -3.00 -7.65 16.44
CA ALA A 269 -3.75 -7.25 17.64
C ALA A 269 -4.93 -6.33 17.29
N SER A 270 -4.74 -5.35 16.41
CA SER A 270 -5.81 -4.46 15.95
C SER A 270 -6.93 -5.25 15.29
N ARG A 271 -6.59 -6.22 14.45
CA ARG A 271 -7.55 -7.11 13.80
C ARG A 271 -8.33 -7.94 14.83
N MET A 272 -7.64 -8.57 15.78
CA MET A 272 -8.30 -9.35 16.83
C MET A 272 -9.17 -8.49 17.75
N LEU A 273 -8.80 -7.23 18.01
CA LEU A 273 -9.62 -6.29 18.76
C LEU A 273 -10.97 -6.01 18.09
N ILE A 274 -11.00 -6.05 16.76
CA ILE A 274 -12.20 -5.83 15.93
C ILE A 274 -13.00 -7.11 15.75
N ASP A 275 -12.34 -8.19 15.36
CA ASP A 275 -12.98 -9.40 14.84
C ASP A 275 -13.35 -10.41 15.95
N THR A 276 -12.89 -10.19 17.18
CA THR A 276 -13.08 -11.16 18.28
C THR A 276 -13.57 -10.53 19.57
N THR A 277 -14.18 -11.35 20.42
CA THR A 277 -14.58 -11.00 21.80
C THR A 277 -13.49 -11.31 22.83
N HIS A 278 -12.30 -11.75 22.42
CA HIS A 278 -11.20 -12.05 23.33
C HIS A 278 -10.86 -10.84 24.21
N SER A 279 -10.46 -11.11 25.44
CA SER A 279 -9.96 -10.05 26.33
C SER A 279 -8.70 -9.40 25.75
N ILE A 280 -8.47 -8.14 26.10
CA ILE A 280 -7.27 -7.40 25.66
C ILE A 280 -5.98 -8.14 26.07
N GLY A 281 -6.01 -8.81 27.24
CA GLY A 281 -4.90 -9.62 27.73
C GLY A 281 -4.62 -10.84 26.86
N GLU A 282 -5.68 -11.56 26.47
CA GLU A 282 -5.55 -12.69 25.56
C GLU A 282 -5.02 -12.27 24.20
N ILE A 283 -5.52 -11.15 23.66
CA ILE A 283 -5.06 -10.61 22.39
C ILE A 283 -3.59 -10.25 22.46
N ALA A 284 -3.15 -9.53 23.49
CA ALA A 284 -1.75 -9.20 23.69
C ALA A 284 -0.87 -10.46 23.71
N TYR A 285 -1.27 -11.47 24.48
CA TYR A 285 -0.53 -12.74 24.57
C TYR A 285 -0.49 -13.47 23.23
N ARG A 286 -1.63 -13.62 22.54
CA ARG A 286 -1.73 -14.26 21.22
C ARG A 286 -0.93 -13.53 20.14
N CYS A 287 -0.69 -12.25 20.31
CA CYS A 287 0.15 -11.44 19.44
C CYS A 287 1.62 -11.37 19.89
N GLY A 288 2.06 -12.27 20.78
CA GLY A 288 3.45 -12.40 21.20
C GLY A 288 3.94 -11.31 22.16
N PHE A 289 3.05 -10.57 22.81
CA PHE A 289 3.41 -9.65 23.88
C PHE A 289 3.38 -10.35 25.24
N ASN A 290 4.52 -10.45 25.90
CA ASN A 290 4.61 -11.10 27.21
C ASN A 290 4.30 -10.17 28.39
N ASN A 291 4.07 -8.87 28.10
CA ASN A 291 3.84 -7.86 29.14
C ASN A 291 2.74 -6.90 28.70
N MET A 292 1.65 -6.88 29.45
CA MET A 292 0.47 -6.03 29.18
C MET A 292 0.79 -4.54 29.23
N SER A 293 1.64 -4.12 30.19
CA SER A 293 2.00 -2.70 30.30
C SER A 293 2.79 -2.24 29.07
N ASN A 294 3.70 -3.09 28.57
CA ASN A 294 4.44 -2.82 27.32
C ASN A 294 3.50 -2.81 26.12
N PHE A 295 2.58 -3.78 26.01
CA PHE A 295 1.58 -3.81 24.94
C PHE A 295 0.75 -2.52 24.91
N ASN A 296 0.15 -2.13 26.03
CA ASN A 296 -0.69 -0.93 26.12
C ASN A 296 0.11 0.34 25.77
N ARG A 297 1.34 0.45 26.28
CA ARG A 297 2.22 1.59 26.00
C ARG A 297 2.57 1.70 24.51
N VAL A 298 2.96 0.58 23.91
CA VAL A 298 3.37 0.54 22.52
C VAL A 298 2.16 0.71 21.59
N PHE A 299 1.03 0.08 21.91
CA PHE A 299 -0.22 0.23 21.17
C PHE A 299 -0.65 1.70 21.18
N LYS A 300 -0.74 2.33 22.36
CA LYS A 300 -1.12 3.75 22.47
C LYS A 300 -0.14 4.67 21.73
N LYS A 301 1.17 4.40 21.81
CA LYS A 301 2.19 5.19 21.09
C LYS A 301 2.02 5.11 19.56
N LYS A 302 1.70 3.92 19.03
CA LYS A 302 1.62 3.67 17.58
C LYS A 302 0.22 3.94 17.00
N LYS A 303 -0.84 3.76 17.80
CA LYS A 303 -2.24 3.87 17.36
C LYS A 303 -2.96 5.14 17.84
N GLY A 304 -2.32 5.95 18.67
CA GLY A 304 -2.89 7.18 19.22
C GLY A 304 -3.92 6.96 20.34
N CYS A 305 -4.43 5.75 20.51
CA CYS A 305 -5.42 5.39 21.53
C CYS A 305 -5.08 4.06 22.21
N THR A 306 -5.71 3.78 23.34
CA THR A 306 -5.53 2.50 24.04
C THR A 306 -6.23 1.36 23.28
N PRO A 307 -5.84 0.08 23.48
CA PRO A 307 -6.55 -1.06 22.88
C PRO A 307 -8.04 -1.10 23.21
N LYS A 308 -8.43 -0.65 24.41
CA LYS A 308 -9.81 -0.57 24.85
C LYS A 308 -10.58 0.49 24.06
N GLU A 309 -10.05 1.71 24.00
CA GLU A 309 -10.61 2.82 23.21
C GLU A 309 -10.69 2.44 21.72
N PHE A 310 -9.68 1.76 21.20
CA PHE A 310 -9.67 1.29 19.83
C PHE A 310 -10.84 0.36 19.53
N ARG A 311 -11.09 -0.63 20.39
CA ARG A 311 -12.24 -1.55 20.28
C ARG A 311 -13.58 -0.82 20.43
N GLU A 312 -13.70 0.08 21.40
CA GLU A 312 -14.92 0.84 21.67
C GLU A 312 -15.25 1.79 20.51
N ASN A 313 -14.28 2.54 20.00
CA ASN A 313 -14.44 3.41 18.85
C ASN A 313 -14.88 2.64 17.60
N TYR A 314 -14.37 1.44 17.43
CA TYR A 314 -14.75 0.59 16.30
C TYR A 314 -16.19 0.07 16.44
N ASN A 315 -16.59 -0.34 17.63
CA ASN A 315 -17.95 -0.80 17.90
C ASN A 315 -18.98 0.34 17.87
N ALA A 316 -18.59 1.57 18.23
CA ALA A 316 -19.45 2.75 18.23
C ALA A 316 -19.71 3.31 16.81
N VAL A 317 -18.80 3.10 15.87
CA VAL A 317 -18.92 3.53 14.47
C VAL A 317 -19.57 2.44 13.62
N GLY A 318 -20.68 1.87 14.06
CA GLY A 318 -21.45 0.82 13.39
C GLY A 318 -21.01 0.47 11.95
N ALA A 319 -20.51 -0.71 11.75
CA ALA A 319 -20.36 -1.49 10.51
C ALA A 319 -19.97 -0.73 9.19
N GLY A 320 -19.11 0.27 9.23
CA GLY A 320 -18.82 1.04 8.02
C GLY A 320 -17.42 1.59 7.85
N THR A 321 -16.61 1.63 8.90
CA THR A 321 -15.27 2.23 8.80
C THR A 321 -14.26 1.30 9.46
N ARG A 322 -13.58 0.49 8.67
CA ARG A 322 -12.39 -0.22 9.14
C ARG A 322 -11.23 0.77 9.15
N VAL A 323 -10.79 1.19 10.33
CA VAL A 323 -9.58 1.98 10.50
C VAL A 323 -8.44 1.00 10.75
N PHE A 324 -7.62 0.78 9.74
CA PHE A 324 -6.32 0.14 9.90
C PHE A 324 -5.24 1.21 9.77
N ILE A 325 -4.18 1.02 10.49
CA ILE A 325 -3.06 1.96 10.56
C ILE A 325 -1.84 1.28 9.97
#